data_052e28b235f902bb8a315d17d57989f4
#
_entry.id   052e28b235f902bb8a315d17d57989f4
#
_cell.length_a   1.000
_cell.length_b   1.000
_cell.length_c   1.000
_cell.angle_alpha   90.00
_cell.angle_beta   90.00
_cell.angle_gamma   90.00
#
_symmetry.space_group_name_H-M   'P 1'
#
loop_
_entity.id
_entity.type
_entity.pdbx_description
1 polymer ?
#
loop_
_entity_poly.entity_id
_entity_poly.type
_entity_poly.pdbx_seq_one_letter_code
_entity_poly.pdbx_strand_id
1 'polypeptide(L)'
;IGGGKNSSGATNVNISGGEVNASTGYGNGGAGIGGGKESSGATNIEITGDALVSAGSSGSAAIGSGESSTGETTINIHDTNPEKGVKSAFAYGGAGIGSGRYAKGKTYVTISNASVSTLETPAASTNTSGAGIGTGYGSQSNADITITESTVKAVGGTGAAIGSGSEGDVFSPPTGDPNTFKTIIRITDSNVTASSGPSAAIGSGSYSTNATEIHINGGKIEASNYSGSAIGSGDSAKGKTGIYITGSNVTATADIGTGIGSGTSSSGETTIDISGGTVTAMGGGDGYDGSAGIGSGSHSTGYTHITLHDGVTVKATGGGDSSHGGGGGAGIGSGDRAKGNTDILIKGATKVTAKGGSTAAGIGSGNGSNGSTIINIEGGTITAEGGGKENGFCQASGAGIGSGGNALNKTTINIKGGEITATGGVSLDSRNHSDKWLSGAGIGSGSNVSGETEINISGDSTIKSASGGKYGGAGIGSGSYSGSTPDSKKGAVTINITDGTIEKATGGGEYVPSSKRWYSGAGIGAGLNAGTTTINIKDNAHIVSA
;
A
#
# COMPACT_ATOMS: atom_id res chain seq x y z
N ILE A 1 25.41 17.95 22.32
CA ILE A 1 24.69 18.82 23.26
C ILE A 1 23.76 17.98 24.10
N GLY A 2 23.91 17.93 25.45
CA GLY A 2 22.95 17.24 26.32
C GLY A 2 23.55 16.30 27.35
N GLY A 3 22.87 15.15 27.61
CA GLY A 3 23.19 14.23 28.69
C GLY A 3 24.42 13.34 28.45
N GLY A 4 25.09 12.96 29.52
CA GLY A 4 26.21 12.02 29.48
C GLY A 4 25.74 10.55 29.48
N LYS A 5 26.68 9.61 29.21
CA LYS A 5 26.43 8.17 29.29
C LYS A 5 25.97 7.77 30.72
N ASN A 6 24.99 6.85 30.80
CA ASN A 6 24.40 6.34 32.05
C ASN A 6 23.78 7.44 32.93
N SER A 7 23.37 8.57 32.35
CA SER A 7 22.73 9.65 33.11
C SER A 7 21.35 9.20 33.60
N SER A 8 21.07 9.40 34.89
CA SER A 8 19.75 9.19 35.50
C SER A 8 18.93 10.47 35.63
N GLY A 9 19.57 11.63 35.51
CA GLY A 9 18.90 12.93 35.52
C GLY A 9 18.28 13.27 34.16
N ALA A 10 17.21 14.07 34.18
CA ALA A 10 16.59 14.54 32.96
C ALA A 10 17.55 15.43 32.16
N THR A 11 17.50 15.29 30.84
CA THR A 11 18.19 16.19 29.90
C THR A 11 17.16 17.13 29.27
N ASN A 12 17.28 18.43 29.51
CA ASN A 12 16.40 19.45 28.94
C ASN A 12 17.23 20.36 28.01
N VAL A 13 16.82 20.46 26.76
CA VAL A 13 17.50 21.31 25.75
C VAL A 13 16.48 22.22 25.09
N ASN A 14 16.67 23.53 25.22
CA ASN A 14 15.81 24.55 24.61
C ASN A 14 16.65 25.38 23.62
N ILE A 15 16.21 25.43 22.35
CA ILE A 15 16.87 26.16 21.27
C ILE A 15 15.82 27.09 20.65
N SER A 16 15.89 28.39 20.94
CA SER A 16 14.92 29.37 20.44
C SER A 16 15.45 30.29 19.35
N GLY A 17 16.73 30.16 18.97
CA GLY A 17 17.35 30.94 17.92
C GLY A 17 18.83 30.58 17.73
N GLY A 18 19.47 31.27 16.79
CA GLY A 18 20.87 31.02 16.44
C GLY A 18 21.07 29.83 15.52
N GLU A 19 22.35 29.55 15.22
CA GLU A 19 22.75 28.39 14.40
C GLU A 19 23.42 27.36 15.31
N VAL A 20 22.88 26.12 15.27
CA VAL A 20 23.34 25.00 16.08
C VAL A 20 23.77 23.86 15.16
N ASN A 21 25.07 23.55 15.16
CA ASN A 21 25.65 22.40 14.47
C ASN A 21 26.20 21.42 15.51
N ALA A 22 25.53 20.26 15.68
CA ALA A 22 25.89 19.27 16.70
C ALA A 22 26.03 17.89 16.07
N SER A 23 27.17 17.23 16.31
CA SER A 23 27.38 15.86 15.85
C SER A 23 28.13 15.02 16.89
N THR A 24 27.87 13.71 16.87
CA THR A 24 28.62 12.73 17.67
C THR A 24 29.45 11.84 16.75
N GLY A 25 30.72 11.60 17.13
CA GLY A 25 31.61 10.68 16.42
C GLY A 25 31.25 9.21 16.63
N TYR A 26 31.92 8.35 15.84
CA TYR A 26 31.75 6.90 15.94
C TYR A 26 32.01 6.36 17.36
N GLY A 27 31.16 5.46 17.85
CA GLY A 27 31.34 4.74 19.11
C GLY A 27 30.83 5.42 20.38
N ASN A 28 30.38 6.67 20.32
CA ASN A 28 29.97 7.39 21.53
C ASN A 28 28.52 7.14 21.98
N GLY A 29 27.63 6.65 21.12
CA GLY A 29 26.26 6.22 21.44
C GLY A 29 25.35 7.27 22.09
N GLY A 30 25.76 8.54 22.19
CA GLY A 30 24.92 9.67 22.63
C GLY A 30 24.28 10.40 21.46
N ALA A 31 23.14 11.06 21.69
CA ALA A 31 22.50 11.88 20.67
C ALA A 31 23.37 13.09 20.28
N GLY A 32 23.22 13.58 19.04
CA GLY A 32 23.83 14.85 18.63
C GLY A 32 23.31 16.00 19.49
N ILE A 33 21.98 16.05 19.68
CA ILE A 33 21.28 16.93 20.62
C ILE A 33 20.35 16.05 21.44
N GLY A 34 20.54 15.98 22.77
CA GLY A 34 19.62 15.28 23.67
C GLY A 34 20.27 14.30 24.62
N GLY A 35 19.75 13.08 24.73
CA GLY A 35 20.13 12.09 25.74
C GLY A 35 21.45 11.37 25.45
N GLY A 36 22.13 10.96 26.52
CA GLY A 36 23.33 10.12 26.45
C GLY A 36 22.99 8.65 26.24
N LYS A 37 24.02 7.84 25.91
CA LYS A 37 23.92 6.37 25.80
C LYS A 37 23.52 5.75 27.13
N GLU A 38 22.61 4.75 27.08
CA GLU A 38 22.16 3.99 28.27
C GLU A 38 21.56 4.90 29.37
N SER A 39 21.03 6.05 28.98
CA SER A 39 20.41 7.01 29.90
C SER A 39 19.05 6.52 30.36
N SER A 40 18.76 6.64 31.66
CA SER A 40 17.42 6.37 32.23
C SER A 40 16.61 7.63 32.51
N GLY A 41 17.23 8.81 32.48
CA GLY A 41 16.54 10.09 32.64
C GLY A 41 15.75 10.47 31.40
N ALA A 42 14.68 11.23 31.59
CA ALA A 42 13.89 11.77 30.47
C ALA A 42 14.73 12.71 29.60
N THR A 43 14.44 12.72 28.30
CA THR A 43 15.06 13.66 27.33
C THR A 43 13.96 14.57 26.78
N ASN A 44 14.06 15.87 27.06
CA ASN A 44 13.12 16.88 26.62
C ASN A 44 13.84 17.89 25.72
N ILE A 45 13.39 18.05 24.48
CA ILE A 45 14.00 18.95 23.51
C ILE A 45 12.91 19.86 22.95
N GLU A 46 13.20 21.17 22.96
CA GLU A 46 12.33 22.19 22.37
C GLU A 46 13.12 23.04 21.40
N ILE A 47 12.63 23.19 20.16
CA ILE A 47 13.24 23.97 19.09
C ILE A 47 12.19 24.93 18.54
N THR A 48 12.44 26.24 18.62
CA THR A 48 11.47 27.28 18.27
C THR A 48 12.12 28.47 17.58
N GLY A 49 11.30 29.40 17.08
CA GLY A 49 11.70 30.72 16.63
C GLY A 49 12.68 30.68 15.44
N ASP A 50 13.70 31.50 15.53
CA ASP A 50 14.73 31.65 14.48
C ASP A 50 15.90 30.65 14.58
N ALA A 51 15.69 29.52 15.24
CA ALA A 51 16.68 28.46 15.33
C ALA A 51 16.97 27.82 13.98
N LEU A 52 18.24 27.67 13.63
CA LEU A 52 18.74 26.89 12.48
C LEU A 52 19.55 25.72 13.03
N VAL A 53 18.99 24.50 12.90
CA VAL A 53 19.55 23.32 13.57
C VAL A 53 20.00 22.29 12.55
N SER A 54 21.24 21.83 12.70
CA SER A 54 21.81 20.68 12.01
C SER A 54 22.39 19.72 13.06
N ALA A 55 21.99 18.43 12.99
CA ALA A 55 22.44 17.44 13.95
C ALA A 55 22.79 16.11 13.28
N GLY A 56 23.76 15.39 13.84
CA GLY A 56 24.17 14.08 13.35
C GLY A 56 24.59 13.12 14.47
N SER A 57 24.38 11.82 14.26
CA SER A 57 24.81 10.78 15.20
C SER A 57 25.14 9.46 14.52
N SER A 58 26.02 8.68 15.14
CA SER A 58 26.47 7.38 14.65
C SER A 58 26.00 6.21 15.52
N GLY A 59 24.73 6.09 15.85
CA GLY A 59 24.20 4.98 16.67
C GLY A 59 23.07 5.41 17.60
N SER A 60 22.91 6.71 17.75
CA SER A 60 21.84 7.32 18.53
C SER A 60 20.98 8.22 17.65
N ALA A 61 19.96 8.85 18.18
CA ALA A 61 19.23 9.88 17.46
C ALA A 61 20.16 11.06 17.13
N ALA A 62 19.96 11.72 15.99
CA ALA A 62 20.60 13.01 15.78
C ALA A 62 20.02 14.05 16.74
N ILE A 63 18.68 14.11 16.85
CA ILE A 63 17.94 14.92 17.84
C ILE A 63 17.04 13.95 18.61
N GLY A 64 17.31 13.75 19.93
CA GLY A 64 16.50 12.86 20.74
C GLY A 64 17.27 12.06 21.78
N SER A 65 16.96 10.75 21.92
CA SER A 65 17.62 9.93 22.92
C SER A 65 18.88 9.21 22.45
N GLY A 66 19.69 8.80 23.40
CA GLY A 66 20.88 7.99 23.16
C GLY A 66 20.55 6.53 22.87
N GLU A 67 21.57 5.77 22.45
CA GLU A 67 21.50 4.32 22.23
C GLU A 67 21.13 3.61 23.55
N SER A 68 20.22 2.63 23.45
CA SER A 68 19.76 1.80 24.58
C SER A 68 19.20 2.61 25.77
N SER A 69 18.70 3.82 25.53
CA SER A 69 18.07 4.64 26.58
C SER A 69 16.74 4.04 27.01
N THR A 70 16.41 4.19 28.30
CA THR A 70 15.14 3.73 28.86
C THR A 70 14.23 4.87 29.30
N GLY A 71 14.75 6.09 29.38
CA GLY A 71 13.98 7.30 29.67
C GLY A 71 13.06 7.71 28.52
N GLU A 72 11.96 8.36 28.85
CA GLU A 72 11.03 8.94 27.88
C GLU A 72 11.73 10.04 27.07
N THR A 73 11.40 10.14 25.79
CA THR A 73 11.93 11.16 24.87
C THR A 73 10.79 12.01 24.34
N THR A 74 10.82 13.30 24.62
CA THR A 74 9.84 14.29 24.13
C THR A 74 10.57 15.34 23.31
N ILE A 75 10.15 15.53 22.06
CA ILE A 75 10.73 16.49 21.12
C ILE A 75 9.60 17.35 20.58
N ASN A 76 9.69 18.67 20.82
CA ASN A 76 8.77 19.66 20.30
C ASN A 76 9.55 20.60 19.36
N ILE A 77 9.10 20.70 18.12
CA ILE A 77 9.62 21.62 17.12
C ILE A 77 8.45 22.47 16.65
N HIS A 78 8.41 23.74 17.03
CA HIS A 78 7.24 24.54 16.73
C HIS A 78 7.56 26.03 16.49
N ASP A 79 6.68 26.68 15.74
CA ASP A 79 6.75 28.11 15.44
C ASP A 79 8.13 28.52 14.90
N THR A 80 8.72 27.69 14.03
CA THR A 80 10.01 27.99 13.43
C THR A 80 9.82 28.85 12.18
N ASN A 81 10.78 29.76 11.95
CA ASN A 81 10.84 30.50 10.70
C ASN A 81 10.88 29.50 9.52
N PRO A 82 10.04 29.66 8.46
CA PRO A 82 9.99 28.74 7.32
C PRO A 82 11.33 28.50 6.61
N GLU A 83 12.23 29.50 6.63
CA GLU A 83 13.58 29.40 6.04
C GLU A 83 14.61 28.79 6.99
N LYS A 84 14.25 28.57 8.25
CA LYS A 84 15.09 28.02 9.32
C LYS A 84 14.52 26.69 9.83
N GLY A 85 14.54 26.44 11.10
CA GLY A 85 14.07 25.18 11.70
C GLY A 85 15.13 24.08 11.64
N VAL A 86 14.73 22.82 11.56
CA VAL A 86 15.64 21.68 11.43
C VAL A 86 15.94 21.43 9.96
N LYS A 87 17.15 21.78 9.51
CA LYS A 87 17.57 21.62 8.11
C LYS A 87 18.26 20.29 7.81
N SER A 88 18.82 19.67 8.83
CA SER A 88 19.56 18.42 8.67
C SER A 88 19.54 17.65 9.98
N ALA A 89 18.88 16.50 9.98
CA ALA A 89 18.98 15.54 11.08
C ALA A 89 19.23 14.15 10.47
N PHE A 90 20.40 13.54 10.74
CA PHE A 90 20.71 12.22 10.23
C PHE A 90 21.33 11.33 11.31
N ALA A 91 21.06 10.04 11.27
CA ALA A 91 21.62 9.07 12.19
C ALA A 91 21.82 7.70 11.52
N TYR A 92 22.90 6.97 11.87
CA TYR A 92 23.20 5.64 11.34
C TYR A 92 22.48 4.60 12.18
N GLY A 93 21.69 4.47 12.87
CA GLY A 93 21.03 3.40 13.66
C GLY A 93 19.94 3.96 14.54
N GLY A 94 20.09 5.17 15.04
CA GLY A 94 19.03 5.94 15.68
C GLY A 94 18.14 6.63 14.66
N ALA A 95 17.07 7.27 15.13
CA ALA A 95 16.26 8.15 14.30
C ALA A 95 16.99 9.47 13.99
N GLY A 96 16.68 10.08 12.85
CA GLY A 96 17.09 11.47 12.61
C GLY A 96 16.53 12.38 13.72
N ILE A 97 15.23 12.30 13.97
CA ILE A 97 14.53 12.96 15.08
C ILE A 97 13.73 11.91 15.82
N GLY A 98 14.05 11.66 17.10
CA GLY A 98 13.31 10.67 17.89
C GLY A 98 14.16 9.82 18.83
N SER A 99 14.05 8.50 18.79
CA SER A 99 14.81 7.64 19.69
C SER A 99 16.10 7.09 19.09
N GLY A 100 17.04 6.78 19.97
CA GLY A 100 18.26 6.07 19.61
C GLY A 100 18.03 4.60 19.29
N ARG A 101 19.07 3.94 18.79
CA ARG A 101 19.07 2.50 18.52
C ARG A 101 18.80 1.71 19.81
N TYR A 102 17.96 0.67 19.73
CA TYR A 102 17.56 -0.18 20.86
C TYR A 102 16.97 0.56 22.07
N ALA A 103 16.44 1.77 21.86
CA ALA A 103 15.78 2.51 22.92
C ALA A 103 14.51 1.79 23.39
N LYS A 104 14.19 1.89 24.68
CA LYS A 104 13.03 1.27 25.34
C LYS A 104 12.05 2.31 25.92
N GLY A 105 12.49 3.55 26.07
CA GLY A 105 11.64 4.66 26.50
C GLY A 105 10.66 5.09 25.42
N LYS A 106 9.46 5.51 25.83
CA LYS A 106 8.47 6.07 24.90
C LYS A 106 9.02 7.30 24.17
N THR A 107 8.63 7.46 22.92
CA THR A 107 9.07 8.57 22.07
C THR A 107 7.88 9.41 21.62
N TYR A 108 7.91 10.70 21.89
CA TYR A 108 6.94 11.69 21.46
C TYR A 108 7.63 12.73 20.59
N VAL A 109 7.15 12.91 19.36
CA VAL A 109 7.65 13.94 18.44
C VAL A 109 6.47 14.80 18.00
N THR A 110 6.50 16.08 18.34
CA THR A 110 5.51 17.06 17.90
C THR A 110 6.19 18.08 17.00
N ILE A 111 5.66 18.26 15.79
CA ILE A 111 6.11 19.26 14.82
C ILE A 111 4.89 20.09 14.46
N SER A 112 4.89 21.39 14.79
CA SER A 112 3.75 22.29 14.53
C SER A 112 4.21 23.64 14.03
N ASN A 113 3.58 24.13 12.96
CA ASN A 113 3.95 25.42 12.35
C ASN A 113 5.47 25.54 12.15
N ALA A 114 6.09 24.51 11.56
CA ALA A 114 7.54 24.37 11.51
C ALA A 114 8.04 23.83 10.16
N SER A 115 9.34 24.08 9.90
CA SER A 115 10.07 23.55 8.76
C SER A 115 11.10 22.51 9.24
N VAL A 116 10.94 21.25 8.79
CA VAL A 116 11.80 20.15 9.22
C VAL A 116 12.29 19.32 8.04
N SER A 117 13.60 19.05 8.02
CA SER A 117 14.20 18.14 7.04
C SER A 117 15.09 17.13 7.73
N THR A 118 14.90 15.86 7.44
CA THR A 118 15.87 14.81 7.74
C THR A 118 16.65 14.47 6.47
N LEU A 119 17.89 14.03 6.61
CA LEU A 119 18.73 13.65 5.49
C LEU A 119 18.83 12.13 5.39
N GLU A 120 18.99 11.67 4.16
CA GLU A 120 19.37 10.30 3.89
C GLU A 120 20.74 9.99 4.51
N THR A 121 20.86 8.88 5.22
CA THR A 121 22.18 8.33 5.53
C THR A 121 22.85 7.93 4.21
N PRO A 122 24.10 8.29 3.96
CA PRO A 122 24.79 7.87 2.75
C PRO A 122 24.66 6.33 2.59
N ALA A 123 24.35 5.89 1.40
CA ALA A 123 24.00 4.50 1.03
C ALA A 123 25.08 3.43 1.30
N ALA A 124 26.09 3.71 2.10
CA ALA A 124 27.23 2.84 2.37
C ALA A 124 27.02 1.81 3.49
N SER A 125 25.85 1.76 4.13
CA SER A 125 25.58 0.77 5.20
C SER A 125 24.21 0.16 5.03
N THR A 126 24.18 -1.02 4.46
CA THR A 126 23.02 -1.80 4.06
C THR A 126 22.17 -2.37 5.21
N ASN A 127 22.41 -2.09 6.47
CA ASN A 127 21.83 -2.92 7.52
C ASN A 127 21.28 -2.26 8.80
N THR A 128 21.33 -0.97 8.99
CA THR A 128 20.90 -0.44 10.30
C THR A 128 20.46 1.02 10.25
N SER A 129 19.28 1.34 9.78
CA SER A 129 18.80 2.70 9.99
C SER A 129 17.52 2.73 10.82
N GLY A 130 17.44 3.68 11.74
CA GLY A 130 16.22 4.10 12.38
C GLY A 130 15.36 4.90 11.41
N ALA A 131 14.24 5.39 11.89
CA ALA A 131 13.37 6.28 11.12
C ALA A 131 14.04 7.64 10.85
N GLY A 132 13.61 8.32 9.79
CA GLY A 132 13.91 9.74 9.63
C GLY A 132 13.34 10.55 10.80
N ILE A 133 12.04 10.36 11.09
CA ILE A 133 11.33 10.90 12.25
C ILE A 133 10.62 9.75 12.95
N GLY A 134 10.96 9.45 14.22
CA GLY A 134 10.32 8.39 14.99
C GLY A 134 11.25 7.53 15.82
N THR A 135 11.26 6.20 15.61
CA THR A 135 12.09 5.31 16.44
C THR A 135 13.38 4.87 15.76
N GLY A 136 14.40 4.58 16.56
CA GLY A 136 15.65 3.99 16.09
C GLY A 136 15.51 2.51 15.73
N TYR A 137 16.56 1.94 15.13
CA TYR A 137 16.65 0.51 14.80
C TYR A 137 16.51 -0.37 16.06
N GLY A 138 15.70 -1.41 15.97
CA GLY A 138 15.48 -2.36 17.05
C GLY A 138 14.87 -1.76 18.32
N SER A 139 14.26 -0.57 18.23
CA SER A 139 13.58 0.05 19.38
C SER A 139 12.36 -0.74 19.80
N GLN A 140 12.28 -1.05 21.09
CA GLN A 140 11.17 -1.75 21.74
C GLN A 140 10.34 -0.76 22.57
N SER A 141 9.66 0.16 21.90
CA SER A 141 8.93 1.24 22.56
C SER A 141 7.76 1.74 21.70
N ASN A 142 6.79 2.36 22.37
CA ASN A 142 5.74 3.11 21.68
C ASN A 142 6.29 4.44 21.15
N ALA A 143 5.77 4.86 19.99
CA ALA A 143 6.02 6.19 19.45
C ALA A 143 4.72 6.91 19.12
N ASP A 144 4.67 8.21 19.37
CA ASP A 144 3.59 9.10 18.97
C ASP A 144 4.20 10.29 18.22
N ILE A 145 3.88 10.40 16.93
CA ILE A 145 4.41 11.42 16.03
C ILE A 145 3.25 12.27 15.55
N THR A 146 3.27 13.55 15.88
CA THR A 146 2.25 14.52 15.46
C THR A 146 2.88 15.63 14.63
N ILE A 147 2.36 15.85 13.42
CA ILE A 147 2.80 16.88 12.48
C ILE A 147 1.58 17.72 12.10
N THR A 148 1.61 19.01 12.39
CA THR A 148 0.47 19.92 12.15
C THR A 148 0.95 21.21 11.50
N GLU A 149 0.24 21.68 10.46
CA GLU A 149 0.50 22.96 9.77
C GLU A 149 1.99 23.19 9.41
N SER A 150 2.69 22.12 9.00
CA SER A 150 4.13 22.11 8.87
C SER A 150 4.58 21.69 7.47
N THR A 151 5.82 22.07 7.13
CA THR A 151 6.50 21.58 5.93
C THR A 151 7.60 20.60 6.37
N VAL A 152 7.42 19.33 5.99
CA VAL A 152 8.32 18.26 6.40
C VAL A 152 8.87 17.52 5.19
N LYS A 153 10.21 17.40 5.13
CA LYS A 153 10.90 16.49 4.21
C LYS A 153 11.60 15.42 5.03
N ALA A 154 11.06 14.21 5.02
CA ALA A 154 11.60 13.10 5.77
C ALA A 154 12.21 12.03 4.85
N VAL A 155 13.39 11.54 5.22
CA VAL A 155 14.06 10.46 4.50
C VAL A 155 14.43 9.37 5.50
N GLY A 156 14.01 8.14 5.20
CA GLY A 156 14.38 6.92 5.91
C GLY A 156 15.32 6.07 5.06
N GLY A 157 16.11 5.23 5.68
CA GLY A 157 16.90 4.21 4.99
C GLY A 157 16.19 2.86 5.02
N THR A 158 16.65 1.94 5.87
CA THR A 158 15.93 0.69 6.17
C THR A 158 14.83 0.86 7.23
N GLY A 159 14.76 1.98 7.95
CA GLY A 159 13.62 2.43 8.75
C GLY A 159 12.67 3.32 7.95
N ALA A 160 11.48 3.58 8.46
CA ALA A 160 10.51 4.48 7.83
C ALA A 160 11.06 5.93 7.73
N ALA A 161 10.60 6.69 6.73
CA ALA A 161 10.92 8.12 6.76
C ALA A 161 10.19 8.82 7.93
N ILE A 162 8.90 8.49 8.14
CA ILE A 162 8.13 8.92 9.32
C ILE A 162 7.50 7.67 9.93
N GLY A 163 7.91 7.29 11.16
CA GLY A 163 7.34 6.13 11.83
C GLY A 163 8.32 5.28 12.62
N SER A 164 8.31 3.96 12.44
CA SER A 164 9.22 3.10 13.19
C SER A 164 10.51 2.77 12.43
N GLY A 165 11.57 2.52 13.20
CA GLY A 165 12.80 1.94 12.69
C GLY A 165 12.59 0.48 12.26
N SER A 166 13.54 -0.08 11.53
CA SER A 166 13.57 -1.52 11.20
C SER A 166 13.87 -2.34 12.47
N GLU A 167 13.29 -3.54 12.57
CA GLU A 167 13.50 -4.43 13.74
C GLU A 167 14.35 -5.67 13.45
N GLY A 168 14.80 -5.84 12.23
CA GLY A 168 15.60 -6.99 11.84
C GLY A 168 16.06 -6.93 10.40
N ASP A 169 16.62 -8.03 9.93
CA ASP A 169 16.97 -8.28 8.54
C ASP A 169 16.60 -9.71 8.14
N VAL A 170 16.88 -10.09 6.89
CA VAL A 170 16.57 -11.44 6.37
C VAL A 170 17.27 -12.55 7.17
N PHE A 171 18.43 -12.27 7.75
CA PHE A 171 19.24 -13.26 8.49
C PHE A 171 18.91 -13.30 9.98
N SER A 172 18.30 -12.26 10.52
CA SER A 172 17.96 -12.10 11.94
C SER A 172 16.56 -11.48 12.08
N PRO A 173 15.49 -12.22 11.71
CA PRO A 173 14.13 -11.71 11.85
C PRO A 173 13.79 -11.53 13.34
N PRO A 174 12.97 -10.51 13.68
CA PRO A 174 12.60 -10.26 15.07
C PRO A 174 11.80 -11.43 15.65
N THR A 175 12.08 -11.75 16.93
CA THR A 175 11.42 -12.82 17.69
C THR A 175 10.33 -12.32 18.63
N GLY A 176 10.08 -10.99 18.68
CA GLY A 176 9.05 -10.38 19.53
C GLY A 176 7.63 -10.73 19.08
N ASP A 177 6.70 -10.76 20.03
CA ASP A 177 5.28 -10.91 19.73
C ASP A 177 4.77 -9.69 18.96
N PRO A 178 4.07 -9.90 17.83
CA PRO A 178 3.51 -8.78 17.06
C PRO A 178 2.53 -7.94 17.89
N ASN A 179 2.53 -6.62 17.64
CA ASN A 179 1.64 -5.64 18.28
C ASN A 179 1.91 -5.36 19.78
N THR A 180 3.04 -5.77 20.32
CA THR A 180 3.43 -5.43 21.70
C THR A 180 3.63 -3.92 21.87
N PHE A 181 4.22 -3.28 20.88
CA PHE A 181 4.41 -1.82 20.84
C PHE A 181 3.58 -1.20 19.72
N LYS A 182 3.34 0.11 19.82
CA LYS A 182 2.54 0.86 18.86
C LYS A 182 3.23 2.13 18.42
N THR A 183 3.25 2.37 17.12
CA THR A 183 3.63 3.64 16.50
C THR A 183 2.37 4.34 15.99
N ILE A 184 2.11 5.56 16.44
CA ILE A 184 0.99 6.38 16.00
C ILE A 184 1.55 7.59 15.25
N ILE A 185 1.05 7.84 14.04
CA ILE A 185 1.44 8.95 13.19
C ILE A 185 0.20 9.77 12.89
N ARG A 186 0.22 11.07 13.23
CA ARG A 186 -0.84 12.03 12.93
C ARG A 186 -0.27 13.16 12.11
N ILE A 187 -0.82 13.38 10.92
CA ILE A 187 -0.43 14.45 10.01
C ILE A 187 -1.69 15.27 9.70
N THR A 188 -1.70 16.54 10.06
CA THR A 188 -2.84 17.43 9.86
C THR A 188 -2.40 18.68 9.12
N ASP A 189 -3.11 19.05 8.06
CA ASP A 189 -2.95 20.28 7.26
C ASP A 189 -1.51 20.65 6.92
N SER A 190 -0.69 19.62 6.60
CA SER A 190 0.76 19.75 6.42
C SER A 190 1.20 19.39 5.00
N ASN A 191 2.34 19.95 4.57
CA ASN A 191 3.02 19.57 3.36
C ASN A 191 4.15 18.59 3.70
N VAL A 192 3.96 17.31 3.36
CA VAL A 192 4.92 16.26 3.70
C VAL A 192 5.45 15.59 2.45
N THR A 193 6.78 15.55 2.32
CA THR A 193 7.48 14.72 1.35
C THR A 193 8.28 13.66 2.13
N ALA A 194 7.93 12.40 1.96
CA ALA A 194 8.56 11.28 2.66
C ALA A 194 9.11 10.26 1.66
N SER A 195 10.34 9.80 1.88
CA SER A 195 10.95 8.76 1.05
C SER A 195 11.75 7.75 1.88
N SER A 196 11.69 6.47 1.51
CA SER A 196 12.46 5.41 2.18
C SER A 196 12.88 4.30 1.21
N GLY A 197 13.78 3.42 1.66
CA GLY A 197 14.18 2.22 0.95
C GLY A 197 13.17 1.06 1.10
N PRO A 198 13.52 -0.04 1.80
CA PRO A 198 12.64 -1.21 1.95
C PRO A 198 11.53 -1.03 2.98
N SER A 199 11.52 0.05 3.74
CA SER A 199 10.49 0.37 4.73
C SER A 199 9.39 1.25 4.15
N ALA A 200 8.33 1.48 4.91
CA ALA A 200 7.34 2.47 4.50
C ALA A 200 7.92 3.89 4.48
N ALA A 201 7.51 4.74 3.55
CA ALA A 201 7.86 6.16 3.66
C ALA A 201 7.12 6.78 4.85
N ILE A 202 5.82 6.51 5.01
CA ILE A 202 5.06 6.88 6.21
C ILE A 202 4.48 5.59 6.79
N GLY A 203 4.97 5.17 7.97
CA GLY A 203 4.46 3.95 8.60
C GLY A 203 5.50 3.11 9.35
N SER A 204 5.53 1.80 9.11
CA SER A 204 6.47 0.93 9.82
C SER A 204 7.76 0.65 9.08
N GLY A 205 8.80 0.35 9.83
CA GLY A 205 10.06 -0.18 9.30
C GLY A 205 9.92 -1.60 8.75
N SER A 206 10.93 -2.04 8.01
CA SER A 206 11.02 -3.43 7.54
C SER A 206 11.13 -4.38 8.73
N TYR A 207 10.52 -5.56 8.60
CA TYR A 207 10.46 -6.60 9.64
C TYR A 207 9.83 -6.14 10.96
N SER A 208 9.17 -4.96 10.98
CA SER A 208 8.57 -4.43 12.21
C SER A 208 7.48 -5.34 12.76
N THR A 209 7.53 -5.58 14.07
CA THR A 209 6.48 -6.26 14.84
C THR A 209 5.51 -5.26 15.48
N ASN A 210 5.82 -3.96 15.46
CA ASN A 210 5.01 -2.92 16.06
C ASN A 210 3.69 -2.71 15.30
N ALA A 211 2.61 -2.56 16.03
CA ALA A 211 1.38 -2.03 15.44
C ALA A 211 1.62 -0.59 14.96
N THR A 212 1.09 -0.24 13.80
CA THR A 212 1.23 1.10 13.23
C THR A 212 -0.14 1.68 12.90
N GLU A 213 -0.38 2.91 13.31
CA GLU A 213 -1.63 3.63 13.03
C GLU A 213 -1.29 4.99 12.43
N ILE A 214 -1.82 5.26 11.24
CA ILE A 214 -1.51 6.43 10.41
C ILE A 214 -2.79 7.22 10.19
N HIS A 215 -2.85 8.45 10.65
CA HIS A 215 -3.93 9.40 10.44
C HIS A 215 -3.43 10.58 9.63
N ILE A 216 -3.99 10.80 8.45
CA ILE A 216 -3.69 11.93 7.57
C ILE A 216 -4.97 12.70 7.34
N ASN A 217 -5.02 13.96 7.76
CA ASN A 217 -6.18 14.82 7.65
C ASN A 217 -5.80 16.15 6.98
N GLY A 218 -6.34 16.41 5.80
CA GLY A 218 -5.98 17.60 5.03
C GLY A 218 -4.54 17.57 4.49
N GLY A 219 -4.09 18.70 3.97
CA GLY A 219 -2.73 18.90 3.50
C GLY A 219 -2.35 18.17 2.19
N LYS A 220 -1.07 18.23 1.87
CA LYS A 220 -0.47 17.59 0.70
C LYS A 220 0.61 16.59 1.11
N ILE A 221 0.46 15.35 0.70
CA ILE A 221 1.38 14.26 1.04
C ILE A 221 1.96 13.66 -0.25
N GLU A 222 3.29 13.64 -0.33
CA GLU A 222 4.06 12.94 -1.35
C GLU A 222 4.90 11.87 -0.66
N ALA A 223 4.54 10.61 -0.84
CA ALA A 223 5.24 9.48 -0.24
C ALA A 223 5.79 8.56 -1.33
N SER A 224 7.07 8.20 -1.22
CA SER A 224 7.72 7.29 -2.16
C SER A 224 8.63 6.29 -1.45
N ASN A 225 8.69 5.06 -1.98
CA ASN A 225 9.58 4.06 -1.43
C ASN A 225 10.04 3.05 -2.48
N TYR A 226 11.05 2.21 -2.11
CA TYR A 226 11.57 1.18 -2.97
C TYR A 226 10.74 -0.12 -2.90
N SER A 227 10.64 -0.81 -1.74
CA SER A 227 9.99 -2.14 -1.68
C SER A 227 8.94 -2.34 -0.58
N GLY A 228 8.87 -1.50 0.43
CA GLY A 228 7.75 -1.48 1.39
C GLY A 228 6.49 -0.87 0.80
N SER A 229 5.64 -0.26 1.59
CA SER A 229 4.56 0.61 1.10
C SER A 229 4.97 2.08 1.14
N ALA A 230 4.49 2.91 0.21
CA ALA A 230 4.73 4.34 0.35
C ALA A 230 4.02 4.88 1.61
N ILE A 231 2.76 4.44 1.87
CA ILE A 231 2.05 4.71 3.14
C ILE A 231 1.54 3.38 3.69
N GLY A 232 2.03 2.97 4.87
CA GLY A 232 1.57 1.75 5.52
C GLY A 232 2.67 0.91 6.19
N SER A 233 2.83 -0.36 5.83
CA SER A 233 3.86 -1.20 6.44
C SER A 233 5.11 -1.37 5.56
N GLY A 234 6.24 -1.60 6.22
CA GLY A 234 7.49 -1.98 5.57
C GLY A 234 7.45 -3.39 5.01
N ASP A 235 8.50 -3.78 4.28
CA ASP A 235 8.68 -5.14 3.78
C ASP A 235 8.73 -6.14 4.95
N SER A 236 8.09 -7.30 4.79
CA SER A 236 8.07 -8.40 5.76
C SER A 236 7.58 -8.00 7.17
N ALA A 237 6.84 -6.92 7.30
CA ALA A 237 6.28 -6.47 8.58
C ALA A 237 5.19 -7.43 9.09
N LYS A 238 5.16 -7.62 10.42
CA LYS A 238 4.24 -8.53 11.11
C LYS A 238 3.17 -7.80 11.93
N GLY A 239 3.43 -6.54 12.30
CA GLY A 239 2.51 -5.72 13.06
C GLY A 239 1.26 -5.31 12.27
N LYS A 240 0.15 -5.11 12.98
CA LYS A 240 -1.08 -4.56 12.37
C LYS A 240 -0.87 -3.14 11.88
N THR A 241 -1.48 -2.79 10.77
CA THR A 241 -1.39 -1.45 10.18
C THR A 241 -2.77 -0.87 9.93
N GLY A 242 -3.08 0.28 10.54
CA GLY A 242 -4.26 1.09 10.27
C GLY A 242 -3.89 2.35 9.50
N ILE A 243 -4.57 2.65 8.42
CA ILE A 243 -4.34 3.81 7.56
C ILE A 243 -5.66 4.54 7.38
N TYR A 244 -5.74 5.78 7.85
CA TYR A 244 -6.93 6.64 7.84
C TYR A 244 -6.58 7.95 7.14
N ILE A 245 -7.16 8.19 5.95
CA ILE A 245 -6.89 9.38 5.14
C ILE A 245 -8.19 10.14 4.93
N THR A 246 -8.23 11.40 5.35
CA THR A 246 -9.44 12.23 5.26
C THR A 246 -9.13 13.57 4.60
N GLY A 247 -9.85 13.93 3.54
CA GLY A 247 -9.81 15.27 2.92
C GLY A 247 -8.45 15.69 2.34
N SER A 248 -7.52 14.79 2.17
CA SER A 248 -6.11 15.07 1.83
C SER A 248 -5.83 14.93 0.34
N ASN A 249 -4.77 15.60 -0.13
CA ASN A 249 -4.22 15.38 -1.48
C ASN A 249 -2.96 14.49 -1.36
N VAL A 250 -3.11 13.21 -1.70
CA VAL A 250 -2.08 12.19 -1.50
C VAL A 250 -1.56 11.65 -2.82
N THR A 251 -0.24 11.62 -2.97
CA THR A 251 0.47 10.86 -4.01
C THR A 251 1.39 9.85 -3.31
N ALA A 252 1.11 8.56 -3.52
CA ALA A 252 1.84 7.45 -2.92
C ALA A 252 2.38 6.52 -4.02
N THR A 253 3.69 6.41 -4.14
CA THR A 253 4.34 5.65 -5.22
C THR A 253 5.37 4.68 -4.66
N ALA A 254 5.33 3.44 -5.09
CA ALA A 254 6.33 2.44 -4.77
C ALA A 254 6.99 1.89 -6.04
N ASP A 255 8.31 1.58 -5.97
CA ASP A 255 9.02 0.97 -7.10
C ASP A 255 8.78 -0.54 -7.18
N ILE A 256 8.71 -1.24 -6.04
CA ILE A 256 8.40 -2.69 -5.95
C ILE A 256 7.18 -2.94 -5.05
N GLY A 257 7.01 -2.17 -3.98
CA GLY A 257 5.99 -2.36 -2.96
C GLY A 257 4.61 -1.77 -3.31
N THR A 258 3.83 -1.52 -2.31
CA THR A 258 2.45 -1.02 -2.42
C THR A 258 2.40 0.50 -2.34
N GLY A 259 1.54 1.15 -3.11
CA GLY A 259 1.32 2.60 -2.96
C GLY A 259 0.78 2.91 -1.56
N ILE A 260 -0.38 2.36 -1.20
CA ILE A 260 -1.00 2.51 0.14
C ILE A 260 -1.41 1.13 0.64
N GLY A 261 -0.87 0.69 1.79
CA GLY A 261 -1.27 -0.57 2.40
C GLY A 261 -0.15 -1.38 3.03
N SER A 262 -0.13 -2.70 2.81
CA SER A 262 0.93 -3.54 3.35
C SER A 262 2.13 -3.66 2.40
N GLY A 263 3.33 -3.75 2.95
CA GLY A 263 4.54 -4.05 2.19
C GLY A 263 4.55 -5.47 1.63
N THR A 264 5.56 -5.78 0.81
CA THR A 264 5.79 -7.13 0.28
C THR A 264 5.99 -8.13 1.41
N SER A 265 5.52 -9.36 1.23
CA SER A 265 5.66 -10.46 2.21
C SER A 265 5.17 -10.16 3.63
N SER A 266 4.40 -9.10 3.83
CA SER A 266 3.87 -8.72 5.15
C SER A 266 2.80 -9.70 5.63
N SER A 267 2.72 -9.91 6.95
CA SER A 267 1.75 -10.82 7.56
C SER A 267 0.79 -10.14 8.54
N GLY A 268 1.02 -8.88 8.88
CA GLY A 268 0.10 -8.09 9.71
C GLY A 268 -1.20 -7.78 8.98
N GLU A 269 -2.29 -7.72 9.73
CA GLU A 269 -3.58 -7.23 9.22
C GLU A 269 -3.46 -5.75 8.84
N THR A 270 -4.07 -5.38 7.71
CA THR A 270 -4.04 -4.00 7.21
C THR A 270 -5.45 -3.46 7.01
N THR A 271 -5.76 -2.35 7.64
CA THR A 271 -7.02 -1.61 7.46
C THR A 271 -6.73 -0.30 6.76
N ILE A 272 -7.45 0.00 5.69
CA ILE A 272 -7.33 1.21 4.88
C ILE A 272 -8.70 1.86 4.80
N ASP A 273 -8.83 3.08 5.30
CA ASP A 273 -10.05 3.87 5.27
C ASP A 273 -9.75 5.25 4.67
N ILE A 274 -10.34 5.55 3.52
CA ILE A 274 -10.06 6.77 2.77
C ILE A 274 -11.35 7.50 2.46
N SER A 275 -11.44 8.74 2.89
CA SER A 275 -12.62 9.60 2.73
C SER A 275 -12.25 11.00 2.25
N GLY A 276 -13.04 11.54 1.33
CA GLY A 276 -12.80 12.88 0.76
C GLY A 276 -11.45 13.05 0.10
N GLY A 277 -11.19 14.24 -0.45
CA GLY A 277 -9.90 14.58 -1.05
C GLY A 277 -9.58 13.84 -2.36
N THR A 278 -8.28 13.78 -2.69
CA THR A 278 -7.78 13.12 -3.90
C THR A 278 -6.60 12.23 -3.58
N VAL A 279 -6.65 10.98 -4.02
CA VAL A 279 -5.59 10.00 -3.78
C VAL A 279 -5.12 9.40 -5.10
N THR A 280 -3.82 9.52 -5.36
CA THR A 280 -3.13 8.79 -6.44
C THR A 280 -2.18 7.79 -5.80
N ALA A 281 -2.40 6.50 -6.06
CA ALA A 281 -1.61 5.42 -5.49
C ALA A 281 -1.09 4.50 -6.60
N MET A 282 0.22 4.26 -6.60
CA MET A 282 0.88 3.39 -7.56
C MET A 282 1.68 2.30 -6.82
N GLY A 283 1.30 1.07 -7.04
CA GLY A 283 2.10 -0.08 -6.67
C GLY A 283 3.19 -0.34 -7.69
N GLY A 284 4.28 -0.93 -7.25
CA GLY A 284 5.41 -1.29 -8.07
C GLY A 284 5.59 -2.79 -8.25
N GLY A 285 6.64 -3.17 -8.95
CA GLY A 285 7.01 -4.58 -9.16
C GLY A 285 8.40 -4.73 -9.74
N ASP A 286 9.07 -5.81 -9.40
CA ASP A 286 10.45 -6.11 -9.80
C ASP A 286 10.59 -6.81 -11.16
N GLY A 287 9.51 -6.84 -11.94
CA GLY A 287 9.43 -7.56 -13.21
C GLY A 287 8.89 -9.00 -13.07
N TYR A 288 8.83 -9.55 -11.85
CA TYR A 288 8.26 -10.87 -11.54
C TYR A 288 6.99 -10.77 -10.69
N ASP A 289 6.99 -9.91 -9.69
CA ASP A 289 5.93 -9.80 -8.70
C ASP A 289 5.42 -8.36 -8.62
N GLY A 290 4.13 -8.15 -8.68
CA GLY A 290 3.50 -6.83 -8.59
C GLY A 290 2.71 -6.64 -7.31
N SER A 291 2.80 -5.46 -6.72
CA SER A 291 2.05 -5.05 -5.54
C SER A 291 0.83 -4.19 -5.91
N ALA A 292 -0.16 -4.11 -5.04
CA ALA A 292 -1.36 -3.31 -5.30
C ALA A 292 -1.06 -1.80 -5.31
N GLY A 293 -1.87 -1.02 -6.03
CA GLY A 293 -1.89 0.43 -5.86
C GLY A 293 -2.38 0.81 -4.47
N ILE A 294 -3.56 0.31 -4.09
CA ILE A 294 -4.13 0.39 -2.74
C ILE A 294 -4.47 -1.03 -2.29
N GLY A 295 -3.87 -1.50 -1.18
CA GLY A 295 -4.17 -2.81 -0.64
C GLY A 295 -2.98 -3.59 -0.12
N SER A 296 -2.73 -4.81 -0.62
CA SER A 296 -1.62 -5.62 -0.13
C SER A 296 -0.44 -5.70 -1.09
N GLY A 297 0.74 -5.89 -0.53
CA GLY A 297 1.94 -6.21 -1.29
C GLY A 297 1.93 -7.62 -1.86
N SER A 298 2.86 -7.91 -2.76
CA SER A 298 3.07 -9.26 -3.27
C SER A 298 3.42 -10.22 -2.14
N HIS A 299 2.96 -11.47 -2.26
CA HIS A 299 3.19 -12.54 -1.27
C HIS A 299 2.68 -12.27 0.15
N SER A 300 1.94 -11.17 0.38
CA SER A 300 1.36 -10.86 1.68
C SER A 300 0.42 -11.96 2.17
N THR A 301 0.45 -12.21 3.49
CA THR A 301 -0.42 -13.20 4.15
C THR A 301 -1.44 -12.58 5.11
N GLY A 302 -1.28 -11.32 5.45
CA GLY A 302 -2.20 -10.57 6.31
C GLY A 302 -3.53 -10.28 5.63
N TYR A 303 -4.60 -10.19 6.42
CA TYR A 303 -5.91 -9.76 5.95
C TYR A 303 -5.89 -8.27 5.60
N THR A 304 -6.53 -7.89 4.50
CA THR A 304 -6.58 -6.50 4.04
C THR A 304 -8.02 -6.02 3.92
N HIS A 305 -8.37 -4.96 4.63
CA HIS A 305 -9.66 -4.28 4.57
C HIS A 305 -9.50 -2.91 3.92
N ILE A 306 -10.27 -2.61 2.89
CA ILE A 306 -10.22 -1.35 2.15
C ILE A 306 -11.60 -0.73 2.12
N THR A 307 -11.75 0.49 2.62
CA THR A 307 -12.98 1.29 2.55
C THR A 307 -12.70 2.62 1.86
N LEU A 308 -13.46 2.92 0.81
CA LEU A 308 -13.42 4.19 0.08
C LEU A 308 -14.80 4.83 0.15
N HIS A 309 -14.90 6.06 0.66
CA HIS A 309 -16.20 6.69 0.90
C HIS A 309 -16.17 8.23 0.90
N ASP A 310 -17.33 8.85 1.13
CA ASP A 310 -17.53 10.28 1.32
C ASP A 310 -16.89 11.18 0.24
N GLY A 311 -17.11 10.82 -1.02
CA GLY A 311 -16.74 11.64 -2.17
C GLY A 311 -15.24 11.68 -2.49
N VAL A 312 -14.44 10.73 -1.98
CA VAL A 312 -13.02 10.65 -2.37
C VAL A 312 -12.85 10.39 -3.87
N THR A 313 -11.86 11.05 -4.47
CA THR A 313 -11.41 10.76 -5.83
C THR A 313 -10.13 9.92 -5.79
N VAL A 314 -10.19 8.71 -6.32
CA VAL A 314 -9.08 7.75 -6.29
C VAL A 314 -8.62 7.40 -7.69
N LYS A 315 -7.30 7.46 -7.90
CA LYS A 315 -6.62 6.84 -9.04
C LYS A 315 -5.61 5.83 -8.51
N ALA A 316 -5.89 4.54 -8.72
CA ALA A 316 -5.03 3.47 -8.23
C ALA A 316 -4.51 2.60 -9.39
N THR A 317 -3.21 2.34 -9.40
CA THR A 317 -2.57 1.50 -10.41
C THR A 317 -1.75 0.42 -9.72
N GLY A 318 -2.01 -0.82 -10.06
CA GLY A 318 -1.22 -1.95 -9.59
C GLY A 318 0.12 -2.08 -10.32
N GLY A 319 1.10 -2.61 -9.64
CA GLY A 319 2.44 -2.86 -10.16
C GLY A 319 2.56 -4.18 -10.92
N GLY A 320 3.74 -4.43 -11.44
CA GLY A 320 4.12 -5.62 -12.21
C GLY A 320 4.35 -5.29 -13.68
N ASP A 321 5.53 -5.66 -14.17
CA ASP A 321 5.89 -5.55 -15.60
C ASP A 321 5.81 -6.94 -16.26
N SER A 322 5.29 -6.96 -17.44
CA SER A 322 5.12 -8.15 -18.27
C SER A 322 6.38 -8.55 -19.06
N SER A 323 7.49 -7.83 -18.90
CA SER A 323 8.72 -8.09 -19.69
C SER A 323 9.32 -9.48 -19.42
N HIS A 324 9.08 -10.05 -18.23
CA HIS A 324 9.58 -11.36 -17.80
C HIS A 324 8.47 -12.39 -17.52
N GLY A 325 7.21 -12.09 -17.88
CA GLY A 325 6.08 -12.98 -17.57
C GLY A 325 5.60 -12.89 -16.12
N GLY A 326 5.97 -11.82 -15.43
CA GLY A 326 5.67 -11.60 -14.03
C GLY A 326 4.20 -11.34 -13.73
N GLY A 327 3.81 -11.59 -12.49
CA GLY A 327 2.49 -11.34 -11.98
C GLY A 327 2.24 -9.86 -11.68
N GLY A 328 0.99 -9.43 -11.75
CA GLY A 328 0.58 -8.07 -11.41
C GLY A 328 -0.17 -7.99 -10.08
N GLY A 329 -0.05 -6.85 -9.39
CA GLY A 329 -0.93 -6.47 -8.30
C GLY A 329 -2.18 -5.77 -8.80
N ALA A 330 -3.28 -5.81 -8.05
CA ALA A 330 -4.51 -5.11 -8.36
C ALA A 330 -4.33 -3.58 -8.29
N GLY A 331 -5.14 -2.83 -9.05
CA GLY A 331 -5.23 -1.39 -8.82
C GLY A 331 -5.67 -1.12 -7.38
N ILE A 332 -6.79 -1.72 -6.97
CA ILE A 332 -7.31 -1.73 -5.61
C ILE A 332 -7.54 -3.19 -5.21
N GLY A 333 -6.85 -3.66 -4.17
CA GLY A 333 -7.04 -5.02 -3.68
C GLY A 333 -5.75 -5.76 -3.29
N SER A 334 -5.52 -6.97 -3.81
CA SER A 334 -4.34 -7.73 -3.40
C SER A 334 -3.18 -7.66 -4.40
N GLY A 335 -1.96 -7.88 -3.89
CA GLY A 335 -0.77 -8.06 -4.71
C GLY A 335 -0.69 -9.44 -5.37
N ASP A 336 0.33 -9.65 -6.19
CA ASP A 336 0.64 -10.93 -6.81
C ASP A 336 0.87 -12.02 -5.75
N ARG A 337 0.29 -13.20 -5.98
CA ARG A 337 0.41 -14.37 -5.10
C ARG A 337 0.10 -14.11 -3.62
N ALA A 338 -0.66 -13.03 -3.32
CA ALA A 338 -1.11 -12.77 -1.97
C ALA A 338 -1.96 -13.93 -1.43
N LYS A 339 -1.77 -14.27 -0.16
CA LYS A 339 -2.47 -15.39 0.52
C LYS A 339 -3.50 -14.89 1.54
N GLY A 340 -3.37 -13.65 1.99
CA GLY A 340 -4.34 -13.00 2.86
C GLY A 340 -5.65 -12.71 2.13
N ASN A 341 -6.76 -12.77 2.85
CA ASN A 341 -8.05 -12.35 2.32
C ASN A 341 -8.09 -10.84 2.10
N THR A 342 -8.93 -10.40 1.18
CA THR A 342 -9.10 -8.98 0.87
C THR A 342 -10.58 -8.63 0.81
N ASP A 343 -10.99 -7.63 1.60
CA ASP A 343 -12.32 -7.04 1.56
C ASP A 343 -12.24 -5.61 1.05
N ILE A 344 -13.05 -5.29 0.06
CA ILE A 344 -13.12 -3.97 -0.56
C ILE A 344 -14.54 -3.44 -0.43
N LEU A 345 -14.71 -2.27 0.16
CA LEU A 345 -15.98 -1.54 0.24
C LEU A 345 -15.83 -0.16 -0.43
N ILE A 346 -16.64 0.10 -1.45
CA ILE A 346 -16.75 1.39 -2.12
C ILE A 346 -18.18 1.89 -1.99
N LYS A 347 -18.37 3.06 -1.38
CA LYS A 347 -19.71 3.60 -1.12
C LYS A 347 -19.80 5.11 -1.27
N GLY A 348 -21.02 5.63 -1.31
CA GLY A 348 -21.30 7.06 -1.41
C GLY A 348 -20.94 7.65 -2.78
N ALA A 349 -20.67 8.94 -2.84
CA ALA A 349 -20.36 9.67 -4.08
C ALA A 349 -18.91 9.54 -4.56
N THR A 350 -18.27 8.43 -4.28
CA THR A 350 -16.84 8.14 -4.55
C THR A 350 -16.56 8.05 -6.04
N LYS A 351 -15.42 8.59 -6.49
CA LYS A 351 -14.96 8.47 -7.88
C LYS A 351 -13.68 7.62 -7.93
N VAL A 352 -13.74 6.47 -8.57
CA VAL A 352 -12.63 5.53 -8.64
C VAL A 352 -12.21 5.28 -10.07
N THR A 353 -10.90 5.40 -10.32
CA THR A 353 -10.24 4.87 -11.52
C THR A 353 -9.18 3.89 -11.07
N ALA A 354 -9.37 2.62 -11.37
CA ALA A 354 -8.48 1.55 -10.96
C ALA A 354 -7.97 0.74 -12.15
N LYS A 355 -6.66 0.54 -12.20
CA LYS A 355 -6.00 -0.24 -13.25
C LYS A 355 -5.14 -1.34 -12.62
N GLY A 356 -5.34 -2.58 -13.04
CA GLY A 356 -4.51 -3.71 -12.64
C GLY A 356 -3.12 -3.65 -13.29
N GLY A 357 -2.12 -4.17 -12.60
CA GLY A 357 -0.81 -4.51 -13.17
C GLY A 357 -0.93 -5.64 -14.20
N SER A 358 0.17 -6.09 -14.76
CA SER A 358 0.24 -6.93 -15.98
C SER A 358 -0.79 -8.05 -16.15
N THR A 359 -1.28 -8.65 -15.07
CA THR A 359 -2.22 -9.79 -15.11
C THR A 359 -3.29 -9.74 -14.01
N ALA A 360 -3.37 -8.62 -13.30
CA ALA A 360 -4.22 -8.46 -12.13
C ALA A 360 -5.55 -7.76 -12.44
N ALA A 361 -6.48 -7.80 -11.52
CA ALA A 361 -7.73 -7.06 -11.63
C ALA A 361 -7.52 -5.54 -11.48
N GLY A 362 -8.38 -4.73 -12.09
CA GLY A 362 -8.48 -3.32 -11.78
C GLY A 362 -8.89 -3.11 -10.31
N ILE A 363 -10.00 -3.74 -9.92
CA ILE A 363 -10.48 -3.83 -8.52
C ILE A 363 -10.65 -5.30 -8.18
N GLY A 364 -9.93 -5.79 -7.16
CA GLY A 364 -10.05 -7.16 -6.71
C GLY A 364 -8.73 -7.85 -6.41
N SER A 365 -8.46 -9.02 -7.00
CA SER A 365 -7.24 -9.76 -6.66
C SER A 365 -6.10 -9.56 -7.64
N GLY A 366 -4.87 -9.71 -7.13
CA GLY A 366 -3.66 -9.85 -7.93
C GLY A 366 -3.60 -11.19 -8.67
N ASN A 367 -2.60 -11.34 -9.52
CA ASN A 367 -2.34 -12.59 -10.23
C ASN A 367 -2.00 -13.72 -9.26
N GLY A 368 -2.51 -14.93 -9.51
CA GLY A 368 -2.19 -16.10 -8.70
C GLY A 368 -2.55 -15.98 -7.22
N SER A 369 -3.38 -15.01 -6.85
CA SER A 369 -3.81 -14.80 -5.47
C SER A 369 -4.48 -16.06 -4.90
N ASN A 370 -4.13 -16.40 -3.66
CA ASN A 370 -4.66 -17.54 -2.93
C ASN A 370 -5.50 -17.12 -1.70
N GLY A 371 -5.72 -15.83 -1.48
CA GLY A 371 -6.69 -15.29 -0.54
C GLY A 371 -8.06 -15.11 -1.19
N SER A 372 -9.14 -15.25 -0.43
CA SER A 372 -10.49 -14.92 -0.90
C SER A 372 -10.63 -13.40 -1.03
N THR A 373 -11.37 -12.95 -2.04
CA THR A 373 -11.62 -11.53 -2.28
C THR A 373 -13.12 -11.25 -2.26
N ILE A 374 -13.53 -10.26 -1.47
CA ILE A 374 -14.91 -9.76 -1.42
C ILE A 374 -14.90 -8.30 -1.89
N ILE A 375 -15.72 -7.97 -2.86
CA ILE A 375 -15.86 -6.63 -3.42
C ILE A 375 -17.30 -6.18 -3.21
N ASN A 376 -17.49 -5.13 -2.44
CA ASN A 376 -18.81 -4.51 -2.20
C ASN A 376 -18.80 -3.10 -2.79
N ILE A 377 -19.66 -2.84 -3.77
CA ILE A 377 -19.87 -1.52 -4.38
C ILE A 377 -21.30 -1.09 -4.05
N GLU A 378 -21.42 -0.08 -3.21
CA GLU A 378 -22.69 0.47 -2.71
C GLU A 378 -22.95 1.89 -3.21
N GLY A 379 -22.14 2.37 -4.16
CA GLY A 379 -22.28 3.69 -4.78
C GLY A 379 -21.03 4.13 -5.52
N GLY A 380 -21.06 5.35 -6.04
CA GLY A 380 -19.94 5.99 -6.73
C GLY A 380 -19.93 5.81 -8.24
N THR A 381 -18.93 6.44 -8.86
CA THR A 381 -18.62 6.30 -10.30
C THR A 381 -17.31 5.54 -10.43
N ILE A 382 -17.37 4.34 -10.96
CA ILE A 382 -16.25 3.39 -10.98
C ILE A 382 -15.81 3.13 -12.41
N THR A 383 -14.53 3.33 -12.68
CA THR A 383 -13.87 2.88 -13.91
C THR A 383 -12.76 1.90 -13.54
N ALA A 384 -12.87 0.66 -13.99
CA ALA A 384 -11.91 -0.39 -13.65
C ALA A 384 -11.40 -1.09 -14.91
N GLU A 385 -10.09 -1.22 -15.03
CA GLU A 385 -9.40 -1.87 -16.14
C GLU A 385 -8.53 -3.02 -15.63
N GLY A 386 -8.77 -4.23 -16.10
CA GLY A 386 -7.93 -5.40 -15.84
C GLY A 386 -6.60 -5.31 -16.56
N GLY A 387 -5.55 -5.82 -15.93
CA GLY A 387 -4.22 -5.90 -16.50
C GLY A 387 -4.10 -6.97 -17.60
N GLY A 388 -3.19 -6.71 -18.53
CA GLY A 388 -2.85 -7.59 -19.64
C GLY A 388 -1.87 -6.90 -20.58
N LYS A 389 -1.19 -7.68 -21.43
CA LYS A 389 -0.27 -7.13 -22.44
C LYS A 389 -0.31 -7.98 -23.72
N GLU A 390 -0.64 -7.36 -24.83
CA GLU A 390 -0.75 -8.03 -26.13
C GLU A 390 0.60 -8.45 -26.74
N ASN A 391 1.66 -7.72 -26.41
CA ASN A 391 3.02 -7.97 -26.89
C ASN A 391 3.96 -8.27 -25.71
N GLY A 392 3.81 -9.43 -25.07
CA GLY A 392 4.62 -9.80 -23.91
C GLY A 392 4.47 -11.27 -23.53
N PHE A 393 5.19 -11.70 -22.50
CA PHE A 393 5.16 -13.09 -21.99
C PHE A 393 4.09 -13.28 -20.90
N CYS A 394 2.99 -12.54 -20.94
CA CYS A 394 1.94 -12.66 -19.91
C CYS A 394 1.16 -13.97 -20.03
N GLN A 395 1.08 -14.71 -18.94
CA GLN A 395 0.43 -16.02 -18.84
C GLN A 395 -1.07 -15.94 -18.52
N ALA A 396 -1.59 -14.76 -18.27
CA ALA A 396 -2.96 -14.53 -17.86
C ALA A 396 -3.36 -13.08 -18.11
N SER A 397 -4.60 -12.76 -17.84
CA SER A 397 -5.14 -11.39 -17.83
C SER A 397 -6.17 -11.25 -16.71
N GLY A 398 -6.25 -10.07 -16.11
CA GLY A 398 -7.16 -9.77 -15.02
C GLY A 398 -8.54 -9.31 -15.48
N ALA A 399 -9.53 -9.41 -14.62
CA ALA A 399 -10.83 -8.78 -14.80
C ALA A 399 -10.76 -7.25 -14.57
N GLY A 400 -11.69 -6.50 -15.13
CA GLY A 400 -11.87 -5.11 -14.72
C GLY A 400 -12.21 -5.02 -13.24
N ILE A 401 -13.29 -5.68 -12.83
CA ILE A 401 -13.70 -5.88 -11.43
C ILE A 401 -13.80 -7.38 -11.16
N GLY A 402 -13.03 -7.89 -10.19
CA GLY A 402 -13.09 -9.28 -9.81
C GLY A 402 -11.73 -9.93 -9.55
N SER A 403 -11.44 -11.08 -10.18
CA SER A 403 -10.17 -11.75 -9.93
C SER A 403 -9.08 -11.38 -10.94
N GLY A 404 -7.84 -11.42 -10.48
CA GLY A 404 -6.68 -11.46 -11.36
C GLY A 404 -6.59 -12.79 -12.11
N GLY A 405 -5.68 -12.88 -13.06
CA GLY A 405 -5.39 -14.12 -13.76
C GLY A 405 -4.81 -15.17 -12.81
N ASN A 406 -5.04 -16.44 -13.10
CA ASN A 406 -4.55 -17.58 -12.30
C ASN A 406 -5.00 -17.57 -10.82
N ALA A 407 -5.99 -16.79 -10.43
CA ALA A 407 -6.49 -16.75 -9.05
C ALA A 407 -7.03 -18.12 -8.61
N LEU A 408 -6.74 -18.49 -7.35
CA LEU A 408 -6.99 -19.85 -6.85
C LEU A 408 -8.21 -19.96 -5.93
N ASN A 409 -8.58 -18.88 -5.23
CA ASN A 409 -9.66 -18.87 -4.25
C ASN A 409 -10.87 -18.04 -4.71
N LYS A 410 -11.94 -18.13 -3.90
CA LYS A 410 -13.23 -17.50 -4.21
C LYS A 410 -13.13 -15.99 -4.32
N THR A 411 -13.77 -15.44 -5.35
CA THR A 411 -14.05 -14.01 -5.51
C THR A 411 -15.55 -13.76 -5.48
N THR A 412 -16.01 -12.89 -4.57
CA THR A 412 -17.42 -12.49 -4.47
C THR A 412 -17.53 -11.01 -4.81
N ILE A 413 -18.39 -10.67 -5.77
CA ILE A 413 -18.61 -9.31 -6.27
C ILE A 413 -20.06 -8.94 -5.98
N ASN A 414 -20.30 -7.96 -5.13
CA ASN A 414 -21.63 -7.46 -4.78
C ASN A 414 -21.74 -6.00 -5.26
N ILE A 415 -22.58 -5.74 -6.24
CA ILE A 415 -22.86 -4.40 -6.77
C ILE A 415 -24.30 -4.05 -6.42
N LYS A 416 -24.49 -3.12 -5.51
CA LYS A 416 -25.80 -2.68 -5.00
C LYS A 416 -26.16 -1.26 -5.41
N GLY A 417 -25.21 -0.50 -5.93
CA GLY A 417 -25.39 0.89 -6.36
C GLY A 417 -24.21 1.40 -7.16
N GLY A 418 -24.31 2.63 -7.68
CA GLY A 418 -23.28 3.31 -8.45
C GLY A 418 -23.32 3.08 -9.95
N GLU A 419 -22.48 3.84 -10.67
CA GLU A 419 -22.27 3.75 -12.11
C GLU A 419 -20.94 3.06 -12.41
N ILE A 420 -21.00 1.93 -13.13
CA ILE A 420 -19.86 1.04 -13.30
C ILE A 420 -19.46 0.94 -14.77
N THR A 421 -18.18 1.22 -15.05
CA THR A 421 -17.51 0.90 -16.32
C THR A 421 -16.35 -0.03 -16.03
N ALA A 422 -16.38 -1.24 -16.58
CA ALA A 422 -15.38 -2.26 -16.32
C ALA A 422 -14.90 -2.91 -17.62
N THR A 423 -13.57 -3.04 -17.78
CA THR A 423 -12.97 -3.64 -18.97
C THR A 423 -11.97 -4.71 -18.55
N GLY A 424 -12.11 -5.91 -19.10
CA GLY A 424 -11.17 -7.02 -18.89
C GLY A 424 -9.87 -6.84 -19.66
N GLY A 425 -8.79 -7.30 -19.07
CA GLY A 425 -7.45 -7.29 -19.66
C GLY A 425 -7.30 -8.29 -20.82
N VAL A 426 -6.24 -8.12 -21.58
CA VAL A 426 -5.89 -8.97 -22.74
C VAL A 426 -4.41 -9.32 -22.68
N SER A 427 -4.07 -10.58 -22.90
CA SER A 427 -2.67 -11.04 -22.95
C SER A 427 -2.46 -12.08 -24.04
N LEU A 428 -1.22 -12.15 -24.55
CA LEU A 428 -0.74 -13.20 -25.43
C LEU A 428 0.31 -14.06 -24.70
N ASP A 429 0.04 -15.35 -24.55
CA ASP A 429 1.04 -16.32 -24.08
C ASP A 429 1.74 -16.99 -25.27
N SER A 430 2.96 -16.53 -25.57
CA SER A 430 3.76 -17.02 -26.72
C SER A 430 4.82 -18.08 -26.35
N ARG A 431 4.85 -18.60 -25.11
CA ARG A 431 5.95 -19.42 -24.59
C ARG A 431 6.09 -20.82 -25.17
N ASN A 432 5.07 -21.44 -25.67
CA ASN A 432 5.11 -22.84 -26.13
C ASN A 432 4.84 -23.00 -27.64
N HIS A 433 5.20 -22.01 -28.47
CA HIS A 433 4.90 -21.99 -29.91
C HIS A 433 3.40 -22.16 -30.24
N SER A 434 2.54 -22.09 -29.25
CA SER A 434 1.09 -22.04 -29.42
C SER A 434 0.60 -20.69 -28.89
N ASP A 435 0.43 -19.73 -29.78
CA ASP A 435 -0.14 -18.41 -29.46
C ASP A 435 -1.49 -18.60 -28.75
N LYS A 436 -1.48 -18.52 -27.43
CA LYS A 436 -2.67 -18.61 -26.61
C LYS A 436 -3.09 -17.22 -26.17
N TRP A 437 -4.17 -16.75 -26.74
CA TRP A 437 -4.76 -15.48 -26.39
C TRP A 437 -5.63 -15.61 -25.15
N LEU A 438 -5.41 -14.74 -24.15
CA LEU A 438 -6.05 -14.78 -22.85
C LEU A 438 -6.77 -13.47 -22.57
N SER A 439 -7.96 -13.55 -22.04
CA SER A 439 -8.79 -12.39 -21.76
C SER A 439 -9.51 -12.52 -20.43
N GLY A 440 -9.50 -11.45 -19.62
CA GLY A 440 -10.34 -11.34 -18.43
C GLY A 440 -11.75 -10.87 -18.75
N ALA A 441 -12.68 -11.07 -17.84
CA ALA A 441 -14.02 -10.50 -17.91
C ALA A 441 -14.01 -9.00 -17.61
N GLY A 442 -15.01 -8.26 -18.08
CA GLY A 442 -15.25 -6.91 -17.60
C GLY A 442 -15.54 -6.92 -16.10
N ILE A 443 -16.58 -7.67 -15.70
CA ILE A 443 -16.94 -7.94 -14.30
C ILE A 443 -16.94 -9.46 -14.12
N GLY A 444 -16.07 -9.97 -13.22
CA GLY A 444 -16.04 -11.40 -12.96
C GLY A 444 -14.64 -11.99 -12.81
N SER A 445 -14.33 -13.08 -13.52
CA SER A 445 -13.02 -13.70 -13.37
C SER A 445 -11.98 -13.22 -14.40
N GLY A 446 -10.72 -13.23 -13.99
CA GLY A 446 -9.59 -13.20 -14.92
C GLY A 446 -9.50 -14.48 -15.75
N SER A 447 -8.46 -14.60 -16.59
CA SER A 447 -8.22 -15.82 -17.35
C SER A 447 -7.50 -16.89 -16.52
N ASN A 448 -7.66 -18.17 -16.87
CA ASN A 448 -7.07 -19.33 -16.20
C ASN A 448 -7.42 -19.45 -14.70
N VAL A 449 -8.49 -18.85 -14.23
CA VAL A 449 -8.91 -18.87 -12.82
C VAL A 449 -9.44 -20.24 -12.45
N SER A 450 -8.99 -20.79 -11.33
CA SER A 450 -9.52 -22.03 -10.74
C SER A 450 -10.42 -21.79 -9.54
N GLY A 451 -10.39 -20.60 -8.93
CA GLY A 451 -11.31 -20.19 -7.87
C GLY A 451 -12.72 -19.93 -8.38
N GLU A 452 -13.71 -20.11 -7.52
CA GLU A 452 -15.11 -19.78 -7.82
C GLU A 452 -15.30 -18.26 -7.89
N THR A 453 -16.15 -17.79 -8.79
CA THR A 453 -16.55 -16.39 -8.88
C THR A 453 -18.05 -16.24 -8.73
N GLU A 454 -18.47 -15.42 -7.78
CA GLU A 454 -19.88 -15.10 -7.54
C GLU A 454 -20.12 -13.61 -7.80
N ILE A 455 -21.08 -13.29 -8.66
CA ILE A 455 -21.41 -11.93 -9.08
C ILE A 455 -22.87 -11.68 -8.70
N ASN A 456 -23.12 -10.72 -7.83
CA ASN A 456 -24.43 -10.32 -7.37
C ASN A 456 -24.67 -8.85 -7.75
N ILE A 457 -25.59 -8.59 -8.68
CA ILE A 457 -26.00 -7.26 -9.12
C ILE A 457 -27.42 -7.02 -8.64
N SER A 458 -27.62 -5.96 -7.88
CA SER A 458 -28.90 -5.64 -7.24
C SER A 458 -29.05 -4.14 -6.96
N GLY A 459 -30.22 -3.73 -6.47
CA GLY A 459 -30.49 -2.35 -6.06
C GLY A 459 -30.39 -1.34 -7.21
N ASP A 460 -30.01 -0.10 -6.89
CA ASP A 460 -29.97 1.01 -7.85
C ASP A 460 -28.66 1.04 -8.66
N SER A 461 -28.05 -0.11 -8.90
CA SER A 461 -26.82 -0.22 -9.66
C SER A 461 -27.02 -0.02 -11.16
N THR A 462 -26.09 0.70 -11.79
CA THR A 462 -26.06 0.89 -13.24
C THR A 462 -24.73 0.43 -13.82
N ILE A 463 -24.75 -0.65 -14.57
CA ILE A 463 -23.59 -1.11 -15.34
C ILE A 463 -23.61 -0.38 -16.68
N LYS A 464 -22.91 0.75 -16.77
CA LYS A 464 -22.80 1.55 -18.01
C LYS A 464 -22.14 0.78 -19.13
N SER A 465 -21.05 0.06 -18.78
CA SER A 465 -20.39 -0.83 -19.72
C SER A 465 -19.60 -1.91 -18.97
N ALA A 466 -19.81 -3.15 -19.29
CA ALA A 466 -18.94 -4.26 -18.91
C ALA A 466 -18.42 -4.93 -20.19
N SER A 467 -17.13 -4.77 -20.47
CA SER A 467 -16.50 -5.30 -21.68
C SER A 467 -15.47 -6.36 -21.33
N GLY A 468 -15.64 -7.55 -21.85
CA GLY A 468 -14.62 -8.60 -21.80
C GLY A 468 -13.41 -8.25 -22.65
N GLY A 469 -12.24 -8.77 -22.30
CA GLY A 469 -11.05 -8.65 -23.16
C GLY A 469 -11.30 -9.28 -24.53
N LYS A 470 -10.75 -8.69 -25.59
CA LYS A 470 -11.11 -8.96 -27.00
C LYS A 470 -10.98 -10.40 -27.47
N TYR A 471 -10.16 -11.24 -26.83
CA TYR A 471 -9.96 -12.63 -27.20
C TYR A 471 -10.77 -13.60 -26.31
N GLY A 472 -12.04 -13.31 -26.14
CA GLY A 472 -13.00 -14.25 -25.55
C GLY A 472 -13.26 -14.12 -24.05
N GLY A 473 -12.99 -12.97 -23.43
CA GLY A 473 -13.52 -12.65 -22.09
C GLY A 473 -15.02 -12.34 -22.14
N ALA A 474 -15.78 -12.68 -21.13
CA ALA A 474 -17.18 -12.25 -21.00
C ALA A 474 -17.27 -10.77 -20.59
N GLY A 475 -18.33 -10.08 -20.97
CA GLY A 475 -18.65 -8.77 -20.41
C GLY A 475 -18.88 -8.87 -18.91
N ILE A 476 -19.86 -9.69 -18.50
CA ILE A 476 -20.12 -10.06 -17.10
C ILE A 476 -20.05 -11.59 -17.03
N GLY A 477 -19.08 -12.13 -16.24
CA GLY A 477 -18.96 -13.57 -16.12
C GLY A 477 -17.52 -14.08 -16.05
N SER A 478 -17.15 -15.05 -16.87
CA SER A 478 -15.81 -15.63 -16.83
C SER A 478 -14.85 -15.03 -17.85
N GLY A 479 -13.57 -14.98 -17.48
CA GLY A 479 -12.49 -14.82 -18.43
C GLY A 479 -12.26 -16.11 -19.23
N SER A 480 -11.38 -16.06 -20.22
CA SER A 480 -11.05 -17.22 -21.05
C SER A 480 -10.30 -18.28 -20.23
N TYR A 481 -10.55 -19.55 -20.56
CA TYR A 481 -9.94 -20.73 -19.94
C TYR A 481 -10.14 -20.87 -18.42
N SER A 482 -11.03 -20.12 -17.81
CA SER A 482 -11.36 -20.26 -16.38
C SER A 482 -12.11 -21.57 -16.15
N GLY A 483 -11.65 -22.39 -15.18
CA GLY A 483 -12.26 -23.67 -14.85
C GLY A 483 -12.12 -24.76 -15.93
N SER A 484 -11.24 -24.62 -16.88
CA SER A 484 -11.02 -25.59 -17.98
C SER A 484 -10.27 -26.87 -17.59
N THR A 485 -9.99 -27.06 -16.28
CA THR A 485 -9.42 -28.33 -15.77
C THR A 485 -10.50 -29.41 -15.64
N PRO A 486 -10.15 -30.72 -15.69
CA PRO A 486 -11.11 -31.83 -15.60
C PRO A 486 -11.94 -31.89 -14.29
N ASP A 487 -11.57 -31.10 -13.28
CA ASP A 487 -12.33 -31.00 -12.02
C ASP A 487 -13.46 -29.97 -12.20
N SER A 488 -14.65 -30.45 -12.47
CA SER A 488 -15.84 -29.71 -12.93
C SER A 488 -16.38 -28.63 -11.95
N LYS A 489 -15.77 -28.46 -10.78
CA LYS A 489 -16.17 -27.44 -9.79
C LYS A 489 -15.19 -26.25 -9.69
N LYS A 490 -14.00 -26.35 -10.27
CA LYS A 490 -13.01 -25.26 -10.23
C LYS A 490 -13.31 -24.24 -11.30
N GLY A 491 -13.24 -22.96 -10.92
CA GLY A 491 -13.47 -21.82 -11.80
C GLY A 491 -14.92 -21.60 -12.23
N ALA A 492 -15.88 -22.18 -11.50
CA ALA A 492 -17.31 -21.95 -11.75
C ALA A 492 -17.66 -20.47 -11.51
N VAL A 493 -18.55 -19.93 -12.36
CA VAL A 493 -19.08 -18.59 -12.22
C VAL A 493 -20.58 -18.63 -11.98
N THR A 494 -21.04 -17.96 -10.92
CA THR A 494 -22.48 -17.76 -10.63
C THR A 494 -22.78 -16.27 -10.77
N ILE A 495 -23.78 -15.94 -11.59
CA ILE A 495 -24.24 -14.59 -11.86
C ILE A 495 -25.68 -14.47 -11.39
N ASN A 496 -25.92 -13.62 -10.41
CA ASN A 496 -27.24 -13.32 -9.87
C ASN A 496 -27.56 -11.83 -10.18
N ILE A 497 -28.58 -11.59 -10.97
CA ILE A 497 -29.07 -10.25 -11.30
C ILE A 497 -30.50 -10.18 -10.81
N THR A 498 -30.74 -9.42 -9.73
CA THR A 498 -32.04 -9.34 -9.08
C THR A 498 -32.77 -8.04 -9.42
N ASP A 499 -32.04 -6.94 -9.44
CA ASP A 499 -32.47 -5.59 -9.78
C ASP A 499 -31.32 -4.89 -10.52
N GLY A 500 -31.43 -3.58 -10.73
CA GLY A 500 -30.39 -2.77 -11.37
C GLY A 500 -30.48 -2.78 -12.89
N THR A 501 -29.68 -1.91 -13.50
CA THR A 501 -29.66 -1.71 -14.96
C THR A 501 -28.31 -2.13 -15.54
N ILE A 502 -28.34 -2.97 -16.56
CA ILE A 502 -27.17 -3.28 -17.39
C ILE A 502 -27.41 -2.63 -18.75
N GLU A 503 -26.81 -1.45 -18.96
CA GLU A 503 -26.93 -0.73 -20.23
C GLU A 503 -26.18 -1.48 -21.33
N LYS A 504 -24.97 -1.95 -21.03
CA LYS A 504 -24.18 -2.69 -22.00
C LYS A 504 -23.28 -3.75 -21.33
N ALA A 505 -23.40 -4.98 -21.79
CA ALA A 505 -22.43 -6.04 -21.50
C ALA A 505 -21.94 -6.65 -22.82
N THR A 506 -20.63 -6.58 -23.09
CA THR A 506 -20.07 -7.04 -24.38
C THR A 506 -18.99 -8.06 -24.14
N GLY A 507 -19.17 -9.25 -24.67
CA GLY A 507 -18.10 -10.24 -24.75
C GLY A 507 -17.03 -9.86 -25.75
N GLY A 508 -15.79 -10.28 -25.50
CA GLY A 508 -14.70 -10.12 -26.47
C GLY A 508 -14.94 -10.94 -27.71
N GLY A 509 -14.64 -10.39 -28.89
CA GLY A 509 -14.76 -11.08 -30.16
C GLY A 509 -13.69 -10.60 -31.14
N GLU A 510 -12.74 -11.47 -31.51
CA GLU A 510 -11.65 -11.14 -32.42
C GLU A 510 -11.27 -12.34 -33.30
N TYR A 511 -11.03 -12.08 -34.58
CA TYR A 511 -10.44 -13.07 -35.49
C TYR A 511 -8.92 -12.95 -35.49
N VAL A 512 -8.22 -14.03 -35.18
CA VAL A 512 -6.75 -14.08 -35.16
C VAL A 512 -6.25 -14.77 -36.43
N PRO A 513 -5.68 -14.03 -37.40
CA PRO A 513 -5.25 -14.57 -38.68
C PRO A 513 -4.16 -15.67 -38.59
N SER A 514 -3.25 -15.57 -37.62
CA SER A 514 -2.18 -16.56 -37.41
C SER A 514 -2.71 -17.93 -37.02
N SER A 515 -3.75 -17.98 -36.20
CA SER A 515 -4.41 -19.22 -35.78
C SER A 515 -5.61 -19.62 -36.65
N LYS A 516 -6.05 -18.72 -37.55
CA LYS A 516 -7.29 -18.86 -38.36
C LYS A 516 -8.55 -19.16 -37.49
N ARG A 517 -8.64 -18.56 -36.29
CA ARG A 517 -9.72 -18.81 -35.33
C ARG A 517 -10.37 -17.51 -34.88
N TRP A 518 -11.69 -17.60 -34.63
CA TRP A 518 -12.42 -16.61 -33.89
C TRP A 518 -12.35 -16.92 -32.40
N TYR A 519 -12.11 -15.89 -31.61
CA TYR A 519 -12.13 -15.93 -30.15
C TYR A 519 -13.31 -15.10 -29.69
N SER A 520 -14.27 -15.68 -28.99
CA SER A 520 -15.46 -14.96 -28.53
C SER A 520 -15.88 -15.37 -27.11
N GLY A 521 -16.41 -14.42 -26.36
CA GLY A 521 -17.05 -14.60 -25.08
C GLY A 521 -18.48 -14.06 -25.10
N ALA A 522 -19.30 -14.40 -24.10
CA ALA A 522 -20.64 -13.91 -23.96
C ALA A 522 -20.69 -12.45 -23.45
N GLY A 523 -21.74 -11.71 -23.80
CA GLY A 523 -22.03 -10.43 -23.11
C GLY A 523 -22.23 -10.68 -21.62
N ILE A 524 -23.17 -11.57 -21.27
CA ILE A 524 -23.34 -12.09 -19.90
C ILE A 524 -23.19 -13.61 -19.97
N GLY A 525 -22.23 -14.19 -19.23
CA GLY A 525 -22.05 -15.64 -19.25
C GLY A 525 -20.59 -16.10 -19.29
N ALA A 526 -20.31 -17.09 -20.16
CA ALA A 526 -19.02 -17.74 -20.23
C ALA A 526 -18.05 -17.02 -21.19
N GLY A 527 -16.78 -16.99 -20.80
CA GLY A 527 -15.68 -16.69 -21.72
C GLY A 527 -15.28 -17.92 -22.54
N LEU A 528 -14.30 -17.73 -23.43
CA LEU A 528 -13.78 -18.79 -24.29
C LEU A 528 -13.19 -19.96 -23.47
N ASN A 529 -13.58 -21.18 -23.78
CA ASN A 529 -13.15 -22.40 -23.09
C ASN A 529 -13.24 -22.31 -21.55
N ALA A 530 -14.21 -21.56 -21.04
CA ALA A 530 -14.49 -21.47 -19.62
C ALA A 530 -15.31 -22.67 -19.12
N GLY A 531 -15.27 -22.88 -17.80
CA GLY A 531 -16.04 -23.92 -17.11
C GLY A 531 -17.52 -23.54 -16.94
N THR A 532 -18.15 -24.13 -15.93
CA THR A 532 -19.58 -23.95 -15.66
C THR A 532 -19.92 -22.50 -15.34
N THR A 533 -20.95 -21.97 -15.99
CA THR A 533 -21.53 -20.67 -15.69
C THR A 533 -23.02 -20.83 -15.40
N THR A 534 -23.47 -20.35 -14.25
CA THR A 534 -24.88 -20.31 -13.84
C THR A 534 -25.37 -18.87 -13.84
N ILE A 535 -26.47 -18.59 -14.50
CA ILE A 535 -27.05 -17.24 -14.60
C ILE A 535 -28.46 -17.25 -14.05
N ASN A 536 -28.71 -16.44 -13.04
CA ASN A 536 -30.04 -16.25 -12.43
C ASN A 536 -30.45 -14.78 -12.62
N ILE A 537 -31.49 -14.54 -13.38
CA ILE A 537 -32.10 -13.23 -13.61
C ILE A 537 -33.48 -13.23 -13.00
N LYS A 538 -33.77 -12.30 -12.11
CA LYS A 538 -35.00 -12.25 -11.33
C LYS A 538 -35.48 -10.81 -11.13
N ASP A 539 -36.71 -10.70 -10.66
CA ASP A 539 -37.35 -9.46 -10.22
C ASP A 539 -37.31 -8.34 -11.28
N ASN A 540 -36.82 -7.15 -10.94
CA ASN A 540 -36.82 -5.98 -11.82
C ASN A 540 -35.50 -5.78 -12.57
N ALA A 541 -34.74 -6.81 -12.83
CA ALA A 541 -33.49 -6.71 -13.59
C ALA A 541 -33.76 -6.13 -15.00
N HIS A 542 -33.04 -5.04 -15.36
CA HIS A 542 -33.18 -4.38 -16.66
C HIS A 542 -31.88 -4.53 -17.48
N ILE A 543 -31.94 -5.34 -18.53
CA ILE A 543 -30.80 -5.62 -19.42
C ILE A 543 -31.11 -5.00 -20.78
N VAL A 544 -30.42 -3.90 -21.13
CA VAL A 544 -30.63 -3.19 -22.41
C VAL A 544 -29.88 -3.87 -23.54
N SER A 545 -28.61 -4.28 -23.29
CA SER A 545 -27.79 -4.93 -24.31
C SER A 545 -26.79 -5.91 -23.66
N ALA A 546 -26.74 -7.14 -24.16
CA ALA A 546 -25.81 -8.16 -23.74
C ALA A 546 -25.31 -9.01 -24.93
#